data_a8b61ccfdffe66633a2b4aeeb61335d4
#
_entry.id   a8b61ccfdffe66633a2b4aeeb61335d4
#
_cell.length_a   1.000
_cell.length_b   1.000
_cell.length_c   1.000
_cell.angle_alpha   90.00
_cell.angle_beta   90.00
_cell.angle_gamma   90.00
#
_symmetry.space_group_name_H-M   'P 1'
#
loop_
_entity.id
_entity.type
_entity.pdbx_description
1 polymer ?
#
loop_
_entity_poly.entity_id
_entity_poly.type
_entity_poly.pdbx_seq_one_letter_code
_entity_poly.pdbx_strand_id
1 'polypeptide(L)'
;AESAYLNSNEYKRANVEVETRDVRFIRQCQADFPLHQYRRLAPLLHELRVVKTDLEIELLKEAVDITAKGFRRTLKFVKPGVMEYEVEAELAREFIKRRGKFAYTPIVAAGKNNCVLHYLQNDQVCKKGQLLLMDVASSYANYNADLTRTIPVSGKFSRRQKKVYNAVLRVLRQSIAGAVVGKLHKDWTRESQVHMN
;
A
#
# COMPACT_ATOMS: atom_id res chain seq x y z
N ALA A 1 -0.27 -39.08 -14.29
CA ALA A 1 0.57 -37.93 -14.60
C ALA A 1 0.57 -36.98 -13.37
N GLU A 2 1.74 -36.55 -12.95
CA GLU A 2 1.88 -35.59 -11.86
C GLU A 2 1.51 -34.18 -12.35
N SER A 3 0.83 -33.42 -11.50
CA SER A 3 0.44 -32.03 -11.81
C SER A 3 1.46 -31.06 -11.22
N ALA A 4 1.96 -30.15 -12.05
CA ALA A 4 2.80 -29.03 -11.62
C ALA A 4 1.95 -27.74 -11.57
N TYR A 5 1.94 -27.05 -10.41
CA TYR A 5 1.24 -25.78 -10.23
C TYR A 5 2.25 -24.65 -10.38
N LEU A 6 2.07 -23.83 -11.41
CA LEU A 6 3.00 -22.77 -11.76
C LEU A 6 2.32 -21.41 -11.64
N ASN A 7 3.10 -20.41 -11.19
CA ASN A 7 2.67 -19.03 -11.19
C ASN A 7 2.71 -18.47 -12.62
N SER A 8 1.69 -17.70 -12.96
CA SER A 8 1.64 -16.94 -14.22
C SER A 8 1.15 -15.54 -13.94
N ASN A 9 1.65 -14.57 -14.72
CA ASN A 9 1.10 -13.22 -14.64
C ASN A 9 -0.27 -13.17 -15.29
N GLU A 10 -1.32 -13.17 -14.46
CA GLU A 10 -2.72 -13.14 -14.91
C GLU A 10 -3.28 -11.71 -15.01
N TYR A 11 -2.46 -10.68 -14.74
CA TYR A 11 -2.89 -9.30 -14.71
C TYR A 11 -2.95 -8.71 -16.13
N LYS A 12 -4.12 -8.77 -16.75
CA LYS A 12 -4.36 -8.36 -18.14
C LYS A 12 -4.24 -6.85 -18.43
N ARG A 13 -4.01 -6.00 -17.42
CA ARG A 13 -3.91 -4.54 -17.60
C ARG A 13 -2.56 -4.07 -18.10
N ALA A 14 -1.54 -4.88 -18.03
CA ALA A 14 -0.23 -4.57 -18.60
C ALA A 14 -0.15 -5.22 -19.97
N ASN A 15 -0.15 -4.43 -21.04
CA ASN A 15 0.34 -4.85 -22.33
C ASN A 15 1.85 -5.06 -22.18
N VAL A 16 2.26 -6.27 -21.88
CA VAL A 16 3.67 -6.61 -21.74
C VAL A 16 4.14 -7.13 -23.09
N GLU A 17 4.83 -6.31 -23.84
CA GLU A 17 5.48 -6.70 -25.10
C GLU A 17 6.61 -7.71 -24.86
N VAL A 18 7.16 -7.72 -23.63
CA VAL A 18 8.24 -8.62 -23.21
C VAL A 18 7.69 -9.71 -22.33
N GLU A 19 8.04 -10.95 -22.62
CA GLU A 19 7.65 -12.10 -21.80
C GLU A 19 8.12 -11.95 -20.35
N THR A 20 7.19 -12.19 -19.42
CA THR A 20 7.52 -12.19 -18.00
C THR A 20 8.45 -13.38 -17.65
N ARG A 21 9.15 -13.25 -16.54
CA ARG A 21 9.98 -14.34 -15.99
C ARG A 21 9.18 -15.63 -15.80
N ASP A 22 7.94 -15.51 -15.31
CA ASP A 22 7.08 -16.66 -15.06
C ASP A 22 6.70 -17.39 -16.36
N VAL A 23 6.38 -16.65 -17.43
CA VAL A 23 6.06 -17.24 -18.74
C VAL A 23 7.27 -17.98 -19.32
N ARG A 24 8.47 -17.39 -19.22
CA ARG A 24 9.69 -18.09 -19.68
C ARG A 24 9.94 -19.37 -18.89
N PHE A 25 9.75 -19.33 -17.57
CA PHE A 25 9.90 -20.51 -16.71
C PHE A 25 8.87 -21.60 -17.04
N ILE A 26 7.61 -21.24 -17.27
CA ILE A 26 6.56 -22.18 -17.68
C ILE A 26 6.97 -22.88 -18.98
N ARG A 27 7.43 -22.13 -19.99
CA ARG A 27 7.87 -22.71 -21.27
C ARG A 27 9.06 -23.66 -21.10
N GLN A 28 10.01 -23.28 -20.25
CA GLN A 28 11.14 -24.15 -19.95
C GLN A 28 10.66 -25.46 -19.32
N CYS A 29 9.77 -25.41 -18.32
CA CYS A 29 9.21 -26.59 -17.69
C CYS A 29 8.44 -27.47 -18.70
N GLN A 30 7.67 -26.86 -19.60
CA GLN A 30 6.93 -27.60 -20.63
C GLN A 30 7.86 -28.29 -21.64
N ALA A 31 9.01 -27.70 -21.97
CA ALA A 31 10.01 -28.28 -22.84
C ALA A 31 10.76 -29.44 -22.16
N ASP A 32 11.15 -29.24 -20.90
CA ASP A 32 11.96 -30.24 -20.16
C ASP A 32 11.10 -31.41 -19.66
N PHE A 33 9.83 -31.18 -19.36
CA PHE A 33 8.90 -32.15 -18.77
C PHE A 33 7.56 -32.21 -19.52
N PRO A 34 7.53 -32.59 -20.81
CA PRO A 34 6.35 -32.44 -21.67
C PRO A 34 5.15 -33.35 -21.28
N LEU A 35 5.40 -34.40 -20.50
CA LEU A 35 4.36 -35.31 -20.05
C LEU A 35 3.67 -34.92 -18.74
N HIS A 36 4.10 -33.81 -18.09
CA HIS A 36 3.43 -33.30 -16.89
C HIS A 36 2.18 -32.49 -17.24
N GLN A 37 1.23 -32.46 -16.31
CA GLN A 37 0.10 -31.54 -16.39
C GLN A 37 0.44 -30.22 -15.73
N TYR A 38 0.22 -29.11 -16.42
CA TYR A 38 0.49 -27.76 -15.90
C TYR A 38 -0.80 -27.08 -15.50
N ARG A 39 -0.87 -26.58 -14.26
CA ARG A 39 -2.04 -25.95 -13.68
C ARG A 39 -1.66 -24.59 -13.06
N ARG A 40 -2.66 -23.72 -12.97
CA ARG A 40 -2.52 -22.39 -12.34
C ARG A 40 -2.34 -22.52 -10.84
N LEU A 41 -1.30 -21.90 -10.30
CA LEU A 41 -1.05 -21.81 -8.85
C LEU A 41 -1.98 -20.78 -8.17
N ALA A 42 -2.34 -19.70 -8.88
CA ALA A 42 -3.10 -18.58 -8.31
C ALA A 42 -4.38 -18.98 -7.56
N PRO A 43 -5.25 -19.88 -8.04
CA PRO A 43 -6.44 -20.27 -7.29
C PRO A 43 -6.14 -20.84 -5.91
N LEU A 44 -5.12 -21.72 -5.80
CA LEU A 44 -4.71 -22.29 -4.51
C LEU A 44 -4.18 -21.24 -3.54
N LEU A 45 -3.35 -20.33 -4.04
CA LEU A 45 -2.82 -19.23 -3.22
C LEU A 45 -3.93 -18.25 -2.78
N HIS A 46 -4.91 -17.99 -3.65
CA HIS A 46 -6.05 -17.15 -3.31
C HIS A 46 -6.88 -17.78 -2.19
N GLU A 47 -7.19 -19.07 -2.29
CA GLU A 47 -7.93 -19.79 -1.27
C GLU A 47 -7.24 -19.72 0.09
N LEU A 48 -5.94 -20.00 0.13
CA LEU A 48 -5.13 -19.91 1.37
C LEU A 48 -5.06 -18.50 1.96
N ARG A 49 -5.16 -17.45 1.15
CA ARG A 49 -4.96 -16.05 1.57
C ARG A 49 -6.24 -15.28 1.86
N VAL A 50 -7.40 -15.75 1.39
CA VAL A 50 -8.68 -15.03 1.54
C VAL A 50 -9.10 -14.95 3.00
N VAL A 51 -9.06 -16.07 3.73
CA VAL A 51 -9.41 -16.12 5.14
C VAL A 51 -8.13 -16.19 5.97
N LYS A 52 -7.95 -15.23 6.87
CA LYS A 52 -6.78 -15.15 7.75
C LYS A 52 -7.02 -15.95 9.01
N THR A 53 -6.01 -16.66 9.45
CA THR A 53 -5.97 -17.29 10.78
C THR A 53 -5.79 -16.24 11.89
N ASP A 54 -6.06 -16.60 13.12
CA ASP A 54 -5.87 -15.70 14.27
C ASP A 54 -4.42 -15.22 14.39
N LEU A 55 -3.45 -16.10 14.14
CA LEU A 55 -2.02 -15.74 14.14
C LEU A 55 -1.70 -14.70 13.06
N GLU A 56 -2.24 -14.86 11.85
CA GLU A 56 -2.04 -13.87 10.77
C GLU A 56 -2.65 -12.52 11.14
N ILE A 57 -3.81 -12.52 11.80
CA ILE A 57 -4.45 -11.30 12.30
C ILE A 57 -3.58 -10.61 13.34
N GLU A 58 -2.95 -11.35 14.26
CA GLU A 58 -2.02 -10.79 15.24
C GLU A 58 -0.80 -10.13 14.57
N LEU A 59 -0.21 -10.79 13.57
CA LEU A 59 0.93 -10.25 12.82
C LEU A 59 0.54 -9.00 12.01
N LEU A 60 -0.65 -8.99 11.40
CA LEU A 60 -1.19 -7.80 10.74
C LEU A 60 -1.40 -6.63 11.70
N LYS A 61 -1.94 -6.90 12.89
CA LYS A 61 -2.12 -5.88 13.95
C LYS A 61 -0.78 -5.30 14.39
N GLU A 62 0.26 -6.13 14.53
CA GLU A 62 1.60 -5.65 14.87
C GLU A 62 2.17 -4.74 13.76
N ALA A 63 2.05 -5.14 12.48
CA ALA A 63 2.48 -4.31 11.35
C ALA A 63 1.75 -2.95 11.33
N VAL A 64 0.44 -2.94 11.61
CA VAL A 64 -0.38 -1.72 11.73
C VAL A 64 0.07 -0.85 12.92
N ASP A 65 0.34 -1.44 14.07
CA ASP A 65 0.80 -0.71 15.26
C ASP A 65 2.18 -0.05 15.04
N ILE A 66 3.11 -0.79 14.43
CA ILE A 66 4.43 -0.26 14.04
C ILE A 66 4.26 0.93 13.08
N THR A 67 3.39 0.79 12.08
CA THR A 67 3.08 1.87 11.12
C THR A 67 2.50 3.10 11.81
N ALA A 68 1.54 2.89 12.71
CA ALA A 68 0.91 3.96 13.49
C ALA A 68 1.92 4.69 14.39
N LYS A 69 2.87 3.97 14.98
CA LYS A 69 3.95 4.56 15.79
C LYS A 69 4.91 5.39 14.92
N GLY A 70 5.29 4.88 13.75
CA GLY A 70 6.09 5.63 12.77
C GLY A 70 5.38 6.89 12.34
N PHE A 71 4.12 6.81 11.98
CA PHE A 71 3.32 7.97 11.58
C PHE A 71 3.19 9.02 12.70
N ARG A 72 2.92 8.61 13.95
CA ARG A 72 2.87 9.54 15.08
C ARG A 72 4.21 10.23 15.34
N ARG A 73 5.32 9.56 15.02
CA ARG A 73 6.64 10.15 15.10
C ARG A 73 6.83 11.25 14.04
N THR A 74 6.45 10.97 12.80
CA THR A 74 6.55 11.97 11.71
C THR A 74 5.69 13.21 11.96
N LEU A 75 4.51 13.06 12.58
CA LEU A 75 3.67 14.19 12.97
C LEU A 75 4.38 15.17 13.91
N LYS A 76 5.32 14.71 14.72
CA LYS A 76 6.12 15.55 15.64
C LYS A 76 7.37 16.13 14.97
N PHE A 77 7.83 15.49 13.91
CA PHE A 77 9.07 15.87 13.21
C PHE A 77 8.81 16.86 12.08
N VAL A 78 7.72 16.70 11.32
CA VAL A 78 7.42 17.50 10.14
C VAL A 78 7.21 18.98 10.49
N LYS A 79 8.00 19.82 9.84
CA LYS A 79 7.93 21.29 9.90
C LYS A 79 8.46 21.88 8.59
N PRO A 80 8.21 23.18 8.30
CA PRO A 80 8.82 23.82 7.15
C PRO A 80 10.35 23.73 7.18
N GLY A 81 10.94 23.37 6.04
CA GLY A 81 12.39 23.26 5.87
C GLY A 81 12.94 21.83 5.95
N VAL A 82 12.18 20.85 6.46
CA VAL A 82 12.60 19.43 6.40
C VAL A 82 12.49 18.89 4.98
N MET A 83 13.34 17.94 4.65
CA MET A 83 13.34 17.25 3.37
C MET A 83 12.39 16.02 3.43
N GLU A 84 11.83 15.64 2.29
CA GLU A 84 10.98 14.44 2.17
C GLU A 84 11.72 13.18 2.63
N TYR A 85 13.00 12.99 2.26
CA TYR A 85 13.82 11.85 2.70
C TYR A 85 14.14 11.88 4.22
N GLU A 86 14.15 13.03 4.87
CA GLU A 86 14.31 13.09 6.32
C GLU A 86 13.08 12.55 7.03
N VAL A 87 11.88 12.81 6.47
CA VAL A 87 10.62 12.22 6.95
C VAL A 87 10.64 10.71 6.75
N GLU A 88 11.13 10.23 5.60
CA GLU A 88 11.31 8.80 5.33
C GLU A 88 12.27 8.16 6.34
N ALA A 89 13.38 8.82 6.66
CA ALA A 89 14.36 8.35 7.64
C ALA A 89 13.75 8.20 9.05
N GLU A 90 12.85 9.11 9.45
CA GLU A 90 12.14 9.00 10.73
C GLU A 90 11.16 7.81 10.78
N LEU A 91 10.52 7.49 9.66
CA LEU A 91 9.70 6.28 9.51
C LEU A 91 10.57 5.02 9.57
N ALA A 92 11.66 4.99 8.79
CA ALA A 92 12.60 3.87 8.74
C ALA A 92 13.16 3.54 10.13
N ARG A 93 13.57 4.59 10.87
CA ARG A 93 14.07 4.45 12.25
C ARG A 93 13.05 3.77 13.16
N GLU A 94 11.78 4.18 13.10
CA GLU A 94 10.74 3.61 13.96
C GLU A 94 10.41 2.18 13.55
N PHE A 95 10.40 1.86 12.26
CA PHE A 95 10.16 0.52 11.75
C PHE A 95 11.29 -0.43 12.13
N ILE A 96 12.54 -0.06 11.87
CA ILE A 96 13.73 -0.87 12.20
C ILE A 96 13.84 -1.12 13.71
N LYS A 97 13.61 -0.10 14.53
CA LYS A 97 13.61 -0.21 16.00
C LYS A 97 12.65 -1.31 16.49
N ARG A 98 11.58 -1.58 15.75
CA ARG A 98 10.53 -2.56 16.08
C ARG A 98 10.62 -3.84 15.25
N ARG A 99 11.78 -4.10 14.63
CA ARG A 99 12.01 -5.29 13.79
C ARG A 99 11.11 -5.33 12.53
N GLY A 100 10.52 -4.21 12.15
CA GLY A 100 9.82 -4.02 10.88
C GLY A 100 10.75 -3.48 9.80
N LYS A 101 10.25 -3.49 8.57
CA LYS A 101 10.86 -2.86 7.41
C LYS A 101 9.75 -2.19 6.60
N PHE A 102 10.08 -1.39 5.59
CA PHE A 102 9.05 -0.88 4.67
C PHE A 102 8.34 -2.03 3.96
N ALA A 103 7.02 -1.96 3.92
CA ALA A 103 6.16 -2.93 3.23
C ALA A 103 6.26 -2.79 1.70
N TYR A 104 6.50 -1.57 1.24
CA TYR A 104 6.71 -1.15 -0.15
C TYR A 104 7.57 0.11 -0.16
N THR A 105 8.01 0.55 -1.35
CA THR A 105 8.77 1.80 -1.50
C THR A 105 7.93 2.97 -0.99
N PRO A 106 8.41 3.72 0.02
CA PRO A 106 7.62 4.78 0.64
C PRO A 106 7.43 5.96 -0.30
N ILE A 107 6.24 6.56 -0.26
CA ILE A 107 5.91 7.80 -0.93
C ILE A 107 5.80 8.88 0.13
N VAL A 108 6.66 9.89 0.04
CA VAL A 108 6.65 11.08 0.89
C VAL A 108 6.66 12.29 -0.02
N ALA A 109 5.48 12.82 -0.31
CA ALA A 109 5.30 13.82 -1.35
C ALA A 109 4.83 15.16 -0.78
N ALA A 110 5.58 16.24 -1.03
CA ALA A 110 5.24 17.60 -0.59
C ALA A 110 4.72 18.46 -1.76
N GLY A 111 3.72 19.28 -1.48
CA GLY A 111 3.21 20.28 -2.42
C GLY A 111 2.70 19.69 -3.73
N LYS A 112 3.27 20.08 -4.86
CA LYS A 112 2.85 19.61 -6.20
C LYS A 112 3.12 18.11 -6.42
N ASN A 113 4.09 17.53 -5.72
CA ASN A 113 4.43 16.11 -5.83
C ASN A 113 3.29 15.21 -5.35
N ASN A 114 2.36 15.72 -4.52
CA ASN A 114 1.13 15.01 -4.14
C ASN A 114 0.26 14.60 -5.34
N CYS A 115 0.45 15.23 -6.49
CA CYS A 115 -0.31 14.93 -7.72
C CYS A 115 0.42 13.92 -8.62
N VAL A 116 1.60 13.46 -8.23
CA VAL A 116 2.37 12.45 -8.98
C VAL A 116 2.11 11.09 -8.38
N LEU A 117 1.43 10.23 -9.16
CA LEU A 117 1.18 8.85 -8.74
C LEU A 117 2.51 8.07 -8.67
N HIS A 118 2.70 7.30 -7.59
CA HIS A 118 3.95 6.57 -7.33
C HIS A 118 5.20 7.48 -7.34
N TYR A 119 5.12 8.65 -6.71
CA TYR A 119 6.26 9.53 -6.51
C TYR A 119 7.27 8.86 -5.56
N LEU A 120 8.48 8.57 -6.04
CA LEU A 120 9.50 7.79 -5.30
C LEU A 120 10.78 8.57 -5.01
N GLN A 121 10.95 9.78 -5.55
CA GLN A 121 12.20 10.55 -5.41
C GLN A 121 12.43 11.00 -3.97
N ASN A 122 11.37 11.41 -3.28
CA ASN A 122 11.40 11.88 -1.88
C ASN A 122 12.54 12.88 -1.60
N ASP A 123 12.82 13.80 -2.54
CA ASP A 123 14.02 14.66 -2.54
C ASP A 123 13.73 16.16 -2.39
N GLN A 124 12.47 16.52 -2.22
CA GLN A 124 12.07 17.94 -2.16
C GLN A 124 11.94 18.46 -0.72
N VAL A 125 12.14 19.77 -0.57
CA VAL A 125 11.92 20.44 0.71
C VAL A 125 10.43 20.64 1.00
N CYS A 126 9.99 20.32 2.20
CA CYS A 126 8.64 20.58 2.69
C CYS A 126 8.50 22.07 3.03
N LYS A 127 7.72 22.84 2.25
CA LYS A 127 7.60 24.30 2.40
C LYS A 127 6.36 24.69 3.23
N LYS A 128 6.45 25.85 3.87
CA LYS A 128 5.31 26.45 4.59
C LYS A 128 4.08 26.56 3.67
N GLY A 129 2.92 26.17 4.18
CA GLY A 129 1.64 26.21 3.46
C GLY A 129 1.37 25.02 2.53
N GLN A 130 2.34 24.14 2.33
CA GLN A 130 2.14 22.89 1.57
C GLN A 130 1.46 21.81 2.40
N LEU A 131 0.87 20.84 1.71
CA LEU A 131 0.48 19.55 2.25
C LEU A 131 1.60 18.54 1.99
N LEU A 132 1.77 17.60 2.90
CA LEU A 132 2.63 16.43 2.78
C LEU A 132 1.74 15.20 2.77
N LEU A 133 1.76 14.47 1.68
CA LEU A 133 1.14 13.15 1.55
C LEU A 133 2.21 12.12 1.91
N MET A 134 1.83 11.17 2.72
CA MET A 134 2.65 10.00 3.04
C MET A 134 1.83 8.75 2.75
N ASP A 135 2.35 7.92 1.86
CA ASP A 135 1.85 6.57 1.58
C ASP A 135 2.96 5.60 1.99
N VAL A 136 2.82 5.07 3.19
CA VAL A 136 3.90 4.40 3.91
C VAL A 136 3.36 3.33 4.84
N ALA A 137 4.03 2.19 4.91
CA ALA A 137 3.67 1.18 5.89
C ALA A 137 4.84 0.29 6.28
N SER A 138 4.74 -0.33 7.45
CA SER A 138 5.65 -1.35 7.91
C SER A 138 5.19 -2.74 7.49
N SER A 139 6.17 -3.59 7.15
CA SER A 139 6.05 -5.03 7.11
C SER A 139 6.62 -5.61 8.40
N TYR A 140 5.92 -6.56 9.00
CA TYR A 140 6.36 -7.33 10.15
C TYR A 140 6.09 -8.81 9.90
N ALA A 141 7.10 -9.67 10.06
CA ALA A 141 7.00 -11.12 9.80
C ALA A 141 6.33 -11.46 8.45
N ASN A 142 6.64 -10.68 7.39
CA ASN A 142 6.08 -10.77 6.04
C ASN A 142 4.59 -10.37 5.91
N TYR A 143 3.96 -9.83 6.95
CA TYR A 143 2.63 -9.23 6.88
C TYR A 143 2.76 -7.72 6.79
N ASN A 144 2.03 -7.14 5.87
CA ASN A 144 2.13 -5.72 5.51
C ASN A 144 0.94 -4.93 6.04
N ALA A 145 1.22 -3.77 6.64
CA ALA A 145 0.22 -2.72 6.77
C ALA A 145 0.14 -1.89 5.48
N ASP A 146 -0.80 -0.96 5.46
CA ASP A 146 -0.96 0.04 4.38
C ASP A 146 -1.59 1.30 4.97
N LEU A 147 -0.96 2.46 4.76
CA LEU A 147 -1.42 3.72 5.32
C LEU A 147 -1.11 4.89 4.41
N THR A 148 -2.15 5.56 3.90
CA THR A 148 -2.01 6.86 3.26
C THR A 148 -2.62 7.97 4.12
N ARG A 149 -1.86 9.01 4.42
CA ARG A 149 -2.33 10.21 5.14
C ARG A 149 -1.70 11.46 4.57
N THR A 150 -2.49 12.54 4.59
CA THR A 150 -2.06 13.88 4.17
C THR A 150 -2.13 14.84 5.34
N ILE A 151 -1.05 15.56 5.61
CA ILE A 151 -0.94 16.51 6.70
C ILE A 151 -0.46 17.89 6.21
N PRO A 152 -0.77 18.98 6.91
CA PRO A 152 -0.20 20.29 6.60
C PRO A 152 1.23 20.40 7.17
N VAL A 153 2.21 20.74 6.32
CA VAL A 153 3.61 20.93 6.73
C VAL A 153 3.76 21.92 7.89
N SER A 154 2.92 22.95 7.94
CA SER A 154 2.93 24.00 8.98
C SER A 154 2.10 23.63 10.23
N GLY A 155 1.62 22.39 10.35
CA GLY A 155 0.79 21.93 11.47
C GLY A 155 -0.67 22.45 11.46
N LYS A 156 -1.02 23.36 10.55
CA LYS A 156 -2.38 23.92 10.41
C LYS A 156 -2.81 23.95 8.95
N PHE A 157 -4.02 23.46 8.68
CA PHE A 157 -4.66 23.58 7.37
C PHE A 157 -5.11 25.01 7.09
N SER A 158 -4.94 25.49 5.85
CA SER A 158 -5.68 26.64 5.36
C SER A 158 -7.19 26.34 5.29
N ARG A 159 -8.03 27.37 5.16
CA ARG A 159 -9.50 27.20 5.05
C ARG A 159 -9.88 26.26 3.91
N ARG A 160 -9.25 26.41 2.73
CA ARG A 160 -9.49 25.56 1.56
C ARG A 160 -9.02 24.12 1.79
N GLN A 161 -7.79 23.94 2.29
CA GLN A 161 -7.24 22.62 2.60
C GLN A 161 -8.12 21.86 3.59
N LYS A 162 -8.57 22.54 4.67
CA LYS A 162 -9.46 21.91 5.67
C LYS A 162 -10.80 21.47 5.06
N LYS A 163 -11.38 22.29 4.14
CA LYS A 163 -12.63 21.94 3.46
C LYS A 163 -12.46 20.65 2.63
N VAL A 164 -11.42 20.58 1.82
CA VAL A 164 -11.13 19.39 1.00
C VAL A 164 -10.79 18.18 1.86
N TYR A 165 -9.92 18.35 2.87
CA TYR A 165 -9.57 17.27 3.79
C TYR A 165 -10.80 16.68 4.50
N ASN A 166 -11.71 17.51 4.98
CA ASN A 166 -12.93 17.05 5.64
C ASN A 166 -13.85 16.31 4.68
N ALA A 167 -13.92 16.69 3.40
CA ALA A 167 -14.68 15.97 2.39
C ALA A 167 -14.11 14.55 2.18
N VAL A 168 -12.80 14.45 1.99
CA VAL A 168 -12.12 13.13 1.84
C VAL A 168 -12.26 12.29 3.11
N LEU A 169 -12.13 12.89 4.29
CA LEU A 169 -12.30 12.18 5.57
C LEU A 169 -13.72 11.63 5.74
N ARG A 170 -14.73 12.36 5.27
CA ARG A 170 -16.12 11.89 5.28
C ARG A 170 -16.26 10.64 4.40
N VAL A 171 -15.74 10.68 3.18
CA VAL A 171 -15.75 9.53 2.25
C VAL A 171 -15.03 8.33 2.88
N LEU A 172 -13.83 8.53 3.44
CA LEU A 172 -13.09 7.46 4.12
C LEU A 172 -13.90 6.80 5.23
N ARG A 173 -14.55 7.60 6.10
CA ARG A 173 -15.36 7.08 7.20
C ARG A 173 -16.59 6.31 6.70
N GLN A 174 -17.26 6.80 5.66
CA GLN A 174 -18.39 6.12 5.04
C GLN A 174 -17.97 4.81 4.37
N SER A 175 -16.83 4.81 3.67
CA SER A 175 -16.27 3.59 3.06
C SER A 175 -15.91 2.54 4.11
N ILE A 176 -15.29 2.93 5.22
CA ILE A 176 -14.99 2.02 6.34
C ILE A 176 -16.28 1.44 6.92
N ALA A 177 -17.27 2.28 7.19
CA ALA A 177 -18.56 1.82 7.72
C ALA A 177 -19.33 0.90 6.76
N GLY A 178 -19.13 1.07 5.45
CA GLY A 178 -19.72 0.23 4.41
C GLY A 178 -19.03 -1.11 4.19
N ALA A 179 -17.83 -1.32 4.75
CA ALA A 179 -17.09 -2.58 4.64
C ALA A 179 -17.62 -3.61 5.65
N VAL A 180 -18.73 -4.25 5.31
CA VAL A 180 -19.43 -5.20 6.18
C VAL A 180 -19.40 -6.62 5.61
N VAL A 181 -19.53 -7.63 6.49
CA VAL A 181 -19.58 -9.04 6.11
C VAL A 181 -20.72 -9.30 5.11
N GLY A 182 -20.46 -10.12 4.10
CA GLY A 182 -21.41 -10.47 3.05
C GLY A 182 -21.48 -9.49 1.88
N LYS A 183 -20.87 -8.32 1.97
CA LYS A 183 -20.81 -7.36 0.85
C LYS A 183 -19.70 -7.73 -0.13
N LEU A 184 -20.02 -7.74 -1.43
CA LEU A 184 -19.02 -7.95 -2.47
C LEU A 184 -18.12 -6.72 -2.61
N HIS A 185 -16.83 -6.93 -2.82
CA HIS A 185 -15.84 -5.86 -3.01
C HIS A 185 -16.24 -4.87 -4.12
N LYS A 186 -16.78 -5.36 -5.24
CA LYS A 186 -17.25 -4.52 -6.35
C LYS A 186 -18.38 -3.56 -5.94
N ASP A 187 -19.30 -4.01 -5.08
CA ASP A 187 -20.44 -3.22 -4.63
C ASP A 187 -19.97 -2.18 -3.60
N TRP A 188 -19.11 -2.58 -2.67
CA TRP A 188 -18.46 -1.66 -1.74
C TRP A 188 -17.65 -0.56 -2.47
N THR A 189 -16.89 -0.92 -3.52
CA THR A 189 -16.15 0.05 -4.34
C THR A 189 -17.10 1.04 -5.02
N ARG A 190 -18.21 0.56 -5.59
CA ARG A 190 -19.21 1.41 -6.24
C ARG A 190 -19.84 2.39 -5.25
N GLU A 191 -20.23 1.94 -4.07
CA GLU A 191 -20.78 2.79 -3.00
C GLU A 191 -19.75 3.86 -2.58
N SER A 192 -18.50 3.48 -2.39
CA SER A 192 -17.43 4.42 -2.05
C SER A 192 -17.23 5.50 -3.11
N GLN A 193 -17.37 5.16 -4.40
CA GLN A 193 -17.35 6.13 -5.50
C GLN A 193 -18.54 7.10 -5.46
N VAL A 194 -19.74 6.63 -5.10
CA VAL A 194 -20.91 7.51 -4.94
C VAL A 194 -20.71 8.53 -3.83
N HIS A 195 -20.01 8.17 -2.75
CA HIS A 195 -19.69 9.11 -1.66
C HIS A 195 -18.70 10.22 -2.06
N MET A 196 -17.98 10.06 -3.17
CA MET A 196 -17.05 11.07 -3.69
C MET A 196 -17.72 12.16 -4.53
N ASN A 197 -18.92 11.90 -5.06
CA ASN A 197 -19.72 12.83 -5.84
C ASN A 197 -20.68 13.62 -4.94
#